data_9076364bdf283b646544a502b013106b
#
_entry.id   9076364bdf283b646544a502b013106b
#
_cell.length_a   1.000
_cell.length_b   1.000
_cell.length_c   1.000
_cell.angle_alpha   90.00
_cell.angle_beta   90.00
_cell.angle_gamma   90.00
#
_symmetry.space_group_name_H-M   'P 1'
#
loop_
_entity.id
_entity.type
_entity.pdbx_description
1 polymer ?
#
loop_
_entity_poly.entity_id
_entity_poly.type
_entity_poly.pdbx_seq_one_letter_code
_entity_poly.pdbx_strand_id
1 'polypeptide(L)'
;MTHLHMVTTVSTIRAYSEPGGYEARRPYDGIITVDHLTSSTVYVHGAVGKIDRATHARALNMLRELGVTTVMYERRGRMKTIELETKT
;
A
#
# COMPACT_ATOMS: atom_id res chain seq x y z
N MET A 1 14.21 -17.10 -29.22
CA MET A 1 14.27 -15.64 -29.02
C MET A 1 13.65 -15.30 -27.68
N THR A 2 14.34 -14.49 -26.90
CA THR A 2 13.84 -14.06 -25.59
C THR A 2 12.95 -12.82 -25.75
N HIS A 3 11.80 -12.86 -25.13
CA HIS A 3 10.88 -11.74 -25.11
C HIS A 3 10.93 -11.08 -23.73
N LEU A 4 11.04 -9.75 -23.71
CA LEU A 4 11.11 -8.97 -22.47
C LEU A 4 9.86 -8.14 -22.32
N HIS A 5 9.35 -8.09 -21.08
CA HIS A 5 8.18 -7.30 -20.74
C HIS A 5 8.41 -6.66 -19.37
N MET A 6 8.26 -5.34 -19.30
CA MET A 6 8.41 -4.60 -18.04
C MET A 6 7.06 -4.38 -17.40
N VAL A 7 6.92 -4.80 -16.16
CA VAL A 7 5.69 -4.62 -15.38
C VAL A 7 6.01 -3.80 -14.14
N THR A 8 5.18 -2.79 -13.87
CA THR A 8 5.30 -2.03 -12.63
C THR A 8 4.69 -2.84 -11.50
N THR A 9 5.53 -3.20 -10.51
CA THR A 9 5.11 -4.03 -9.38
C THR A 9 5.11 -3.29 -8.05
N VAL A 10 5.42 -2.00 -8.06
CA VAL A 10 5.51 -1.17 -6.85
C VAL A 10 4.54 0.00 -6.95
N SER A 11 3.77 0.21 -5.89
CA SER A 11 2.89 1.36 -5.76
C SER A 11 3.23 2.11 -4.48
N THR A 12 2.85 3.38 -4.42
CA THR A 12 2.96 4.16 -3.19
C THR A 12 1.58 4.68 -2.80
N ILE A 13 1.31 4.65 -1.49
CA ILE A 13 0.13 5.28 -0.93
C ILE A 13 0.61 6.54 -0.22
N ARG A 14 0.13 7.70 -0.64
CA ARG A 14 0.51 8.98 -0.08
C ARG A 14 -0.62 9.51 0.78
N ALA A 15 -0.30 9.94 2.00
CA ALA A 15 -1.26 10.48 2.95
C ALA A 15 -1.17 11.99 2.98
N TYR A 16 -2.29 12.66 2.89
CA TYR A 16 -2.40 14.13 2.92
C TYR A 16 -3.33 14.54 4.06
N SER A 17 -2.99 15.63 4.75
CA SER A 17 -3.80 16.13 5.85
C SER A 17 -5.06 16.89 5.37
N GLU A 18 -5.08 17.30 4.10
CA GLU A 18 -6.21 18.02 3.52
C GLU A 18 -6.74 17.32 2.28
N PRO A 19 -8.08 17.37 2.04
CA PRO A 19 -8.64 16.85 0.80
C PRO A 19 -8.06 17.54 -0.42
N GLY A 20 -7.88 16.79 -1.50
CA GLY A 20 -7.37 17.34 -2.76
C GLY A 20 -5.87 17.60 -2.78
N GLY A 21 -5.12 17.13 -1.76
CA GLY A 21 -3.68 17.36 -1.70
C GLY A 21 -2.92 16.79 -2.89
N TYR A 22 -3.32 15.62 -3.39
CA TYR A 22 -2.70 15.00 -4.56
C TYR A 22 -2.91 15.84 -5.82
N GLU A 23 -4.13 16.26 -6.08
CA GLU A 23 -4.49 17.06 -7.25
C GLU A 23 -3.83 18.44 -7.19
N ALA A 24 -3.68 19.01 -6.01
CA ALA A 24 -3.03 20.29 -5.80
C ALA A 24 -1.51 20.20 -5.76
N ARG A 25 -0.94 18.99 -5.89
CA ARG A 25 0.49 18.71 -5.82
C ARG A 25 1.13 19.20 -4.51
N ARG A 26 0.39 19.10 -3.43
CA ARG A 26 0.90 19.47 -2.10
C ARG A 26 1.85 18.40 -1.59
N PRO A 27 2.80 18.74 -0.71
CA PRO A 27 3.64 17.74 -0.06
C PRO A 27 2.77 16.75 0.73
N TYR A 28 3.13 15.48 0.67
CA TYR A 28 2.42 14.46 1.45
C TYR A 28 2.94 14.42 2.90
N ASP A 29 2.04 14.10 3.85
CA ASP A 29 2.39 13.98 5.25
C ASP A 29 3.00 12.63 5.59
N GLY A 30 2.64 11.59 4.81
CA GLY A 30 3.18 10.27 4.99
C GLY A 30 3.13 9.49 3.70
N ILE A 31 3.92 8.43 3.62
CA ILE A 31 3.99 7.56 2.44
C ILE A 31 4.19 6.11 2.88
N ILE A 32 3.53 5.20 2.19
CA ILE A 32 3.68 3.76 2.37
C ILE A 32 4.04 3.17 1.02
N THR A 33 5.06 2.32 0.99
CA THR A 33 5.45 1.61 -0.25
C THR A 33 4.79 0.23 -0.27
N VAL A 34 4.23 -0.13 -1.41
CA VAL A 34 3.50 -1.38 -1.60
C VAL A 34 4.15 -2.16 -2.74
N ASP A 35 4.75 -3.31 -2.43
CA ASP A 35 5.28 -4.23 -3.44
C ASP A 35 4.20 -5.26 -3.77
N HIS A 36 3.82 -5.35 -5.03
CA HIS A 36 2.82 -6.31 -5.49
C HIS A 36 3.51 -7.63 -5.82
N LEU A 37 3.37 -8.62 -4.94
CA LEU A 37 3.97 -9.94 -5.11
C LEU A 37 3.17 -10.80 -6.08
N THR A 38 1.84 -10.75 -5.94
CA THR A 38 0.90 -11.36 -6.89
C THR A 38 -0.26 -10.39 -7.08
N SER A 39 -1.27 -10.79 -7.86
CA SER A 39 -2.46 -9.96 -8.06
C SER A 39 -3.28 -9.77 -6.78
N SER A 40 -3.08 -10.62 -5.78
CA SER A 40 -3.86 -10.59 -4.54
C SER A 40 -3.00 -10.45 -3.27
N THR A 41 -1.67 -10.49 -3.38
CA THR A 41 -0.76 -10.44 -2.24
C THR A 41 0.22 -9.28 -2.41
N VAL A 42 0.33 -8.45 -1.38
CA VAL A 42 1.26 -7.32 -1.37
C VAL A 42 2.14 -7.36 -0.13
N TYR A 43 3.33 -6.77 -0.24
CA TYR A 43 4.22 -6.51 0.88
C TYR A 43 4.30 -5.02 1.11
N VAL A 44 3.91 -4.58 2.30
CA VAL A 44 3.87 -3.16 2.67
C VAL A 44 5.10 -2.84 3.50
N HIS A 45 5.83 -1.81 3.12
CA HIS A 45 7.06 -1.42 3.81
C HIS A 45 7.34 0.07 3.62
N GLY A 46 8.41 0.55 4.23
CA GLY A 46 8.88 1.91 4.04
C GLY A 46 7.89 2.98 4.48
N ALA A 47 7.07 2.69 5.49
CA ALA A 47 6.15 3.68 6.04
C ALA A 47 6.94 4.81 6.70
N VAL A 48 6.80 6.03 6.17
CA VAL A 48 7.52 7.21 6.63
C VAL A 48 6.52 8.35 6.82
N GLY A 49 6.74 9.17 7.84
CA GLY A 49 5.91 10.33 8.10
C GLY A 49 4.73 10.00 9.03
N LYS A 50 3.69 10.79 8.94
CA LYS A 50 2.53 10.66 9.83
C LYS A 50 1.58 9.57 9.32
N ILE A 51 1.78 8.37 9.81
CA ILE A 51 0.89 7.24 9.52
C ILE A 51 0.28 6.77 10.83
N ASP A 52 -0.88 7.31 11.16
CA ASP A 52 -1.61 6.92 12.35
C ASP A 52 -2.48 5.69 12.08
N ARG A 53 -3.15 5.20 13.14
CA ARG A 53 -3.99 4.01 13.04
C ARG A 53 -5.13 4.19 12.05
N ALA A 54 -5.75 5.36 12.02
CA ALA A 54 -6.85 5.64 11.09
C ALA A 54 -6.36 5.65 9.64
N THR A 55 -5.21 6.26 9.38
CA THR A 55 -4.60 6.29 8.06
C THR A 55 -4.22 4.87 7.62
N HIS A 56 -3.66 4.07 8.52
CA HIS A 56 -3.31 2.67 8.24
C HIS A 56 -4.56 1.86 7.85
N ALA A 57 -5.65 2.02 8.60
CA ALA A 57 -6.90 1.33 8.30
C ALA A 57 -7.46 1.72 6.93
N ARG A 58 -7.37 3.00 6.56
CA ARG A 58 -7.82 3.48 5.25
C ARG A 58 -6.95 2.93 4.13
N ALA A 59 -5.64 2.82 4.35
CA ALA A 59 -4.72 2.23 3.38
C ALA A 59 -5.06 0.76 3.12
N LEU A 60 -5.32 -0.01 4.17
CA LEU A 60 -5.75 -1.40 4.03
C LEU A 60 -7.06 -1.51 3.25
N ASN A 61 -7.98 -0.58 3.49
CA ASN A 61 -9.25 -0.55 2.78
C ASN A 61 -9.07 -0.26 1.29
N MET A 62 -8.16 0.65 0.94
CA MET A 62 -7.81 0.92 -0.46
C MET A 62 -7.28 -0.33 -1.15
N LEU A 63 -6.39 -1.08 -0.48
CA LEU A 63 -5.84 -2.31 -1.05
C LEU A 63 -6.93 -3.35 -1.25
N ARG A 64 -7.86 -3.48 -0.29
CA ARG A 64 -9.00 -4.39 -0.41
C ARG A 64 -9.87 -4.05 -1.62
N GLU A 65 -10.10 -2.77 -1.86
CA GLU A 65 -10.88 -2.30 -3.02
C GLU A 65 -10.21 -2.67 -4.35
N LEU A 66 -8.87 -2.80 -4.36
CA LEU A 66 -8.12 -3.21 -5.54
C LEU A 66 -8.08 -4.73 -5.73
N GLY A 67 -8.70 -5.50 -4.85
CA GLY A 67 -8.72 -6.95 -4.93
C GLY A 67 -7.60 -7.64 -4.14
N VAL A 68 -6.87 -6.90 -3.32
CA VAL A 68 -5.83 -7.49 -2.46
C VAL A 68 -6.50 -8.24 -1.31
N THR A 69 -6.08 -9.47 -1.09
CA THR A 69 -6.61 -10.32 -0.01
C THR A 69 -5.59 -10.57 1.08
N THR A 70 -4.30 -10.47 0.78
CA THR A 70 -3.23 -10.76 1.73
C THR A 70 -2.23 -9.60 1.77
N VAL A 71 -1.98 -9.07 2.95
CA VAL A 71 -1.02 -8.00 3.17
C VAL A 71 0.05 -8.51 4.11
N MET A 72 1.30 -8.49 3.64
CA MET A 72 2.46 -8.86 4.44
C MET A 72 3.20 -7.60 4.87
N TYR A 73 3.69 -7.57 6.09
CA TYR A 73 4.49 -6.45 6.59
C TYR A 73 5.43 -6.93 7.69
N GLU A 74 6.48 -6.17 7.90
CA GLU A 74 7.45 -6.49 8.96
C GLU A 74 7.22 -5.58 10.16
N ARG A 75 7.21 -6.18 11.34
CA ARG A 75 7.11 -5.42 12.59
C ARG A 75 8.09 -6.00 13.59
N ARG A 76 8.98 -5.16 14.08
CA ARG A 76 10.00 -5.54 15.07
C ARG A 76 10.82 -6.77 14.64
N GLY A 77 11.23 -6.77 13.37
CA GLY A 77 12.03 -7.85 12.80
C GLY A 77 11.28 -9.13 12.49
N ARG A 78 9.95 -9.12 12.60
CA ARG A 78 9.11 -10.29 12.30
C ARG A 78 8.14 -9.99 11.21
N MET A 79 8.00 -10.93 10.28
CA MET A 79 7.02 -10.85 9.21
C MET A 79 5.63 -11.14 9.75
N LYS A 80 4.68 -10.25 9.49
CA LYS A 80 3.28 -10.39 9.86
C LYS A 80 2.43 -10.48 8.59
N THR A 81 1.29 -11.12 8.69
CA THR A 81 0.35 -11.26 7.58
C THR A 81 -1.04 -10.86 8.04
N ILE A 82 -1.71 -10.02 7.25
CA ILE A 82 -3.10 -9.64 7.46
C ILE A 82 -3.90 -10.20 6.30
N GLU A 83 -4.95 -10.97 6.61
CA GLU A 83 -5.91 -11.41 5.61
C GLU A 83 -7.05 -10.40 5.54
N LEU A 84 -7.30 -9.88 4.33
CA LEU A 84 -8.38 -8.92 4.10
C LEU A 84 -9.61 -9.67 3.59
N GLU A 85 -10.79 -9.30 4.10
CA GLU A 85 -12.03 -9.88 3.59
C GLU A 85 -12.26 -9.42 2.17
N THR A 86 -12.61 -10.37 1.30
CA THR A 86 -13.00 -10.05 -0.07
C THR A 86 -14.32 -9.32 -0.06
N LYS A 87 -14.36 -8.22 -0.80
CA LYS A 87 -15.59 -7.45 -0.96
C LYS A 87 -16.42 -8.14 -2.04
N THR A 88 -17.56 -8.67 -1.63
CA THR A 88 -18.49 -9.28 -2.55
C THR A 88 -19.54 -8.29 -3.02
#